data_fab4214fba0d64dbc0640ebf90492d60
#
_entry.id   fab4214fba0d64dbc0640ebf90492d60
#
_cell.length_a   1.000
_cell.length_b   1.000
_cell.length_c   1.000
_cell.angle_alpha   90.00
_cell.angle_beta   90.00
_cell.angle_gamma   90.00
#
_symmetry.space_group_name_H-M   'P 1'
#
loop_
_entity.id
_entity.type
_entity.pdbx_description
1 polymer ?
#
loop_
_entity_poly.entity_id
_entity_poly.type
_entity_poly.pdbx_seq_one_letter_code
_entity_poly.pdbx_strand_id
1 'polypeptide(L)'
;THRPHTAHGDLTPTEFALLRELVINRGKLLTHAHLLRRVWGRGYQTETEYVRVYVRRLRAKLEGPGAPPLILTAPRAGYRFVAE
;
A
#
# COMPACT_ATOMS: atom_id res chain seq x y z
N THR A 1 -23.75 -9.76 9.32
CA THR A 1 -23.95 -9.78 7.90
C THR A 1 -22.86 -10.52 7.19
N HIS A 2 -23.26 -11.37 6.34
CA HIS A 2 -22.28 -12.08 5.56
C HIS A 2 -21.72 -11.18 4.48
N ARG A 3 -20.43 -11.20 4.37
CA ARG A 3 -19.76 -10.42 3.38
C ARG A 3 -18.97 -11.34 2.49
N PRO A 4 -18.97 -11.09 1.16
CA PRO A 4 -18.20 -11.95 0.30
C PRO A 4 -16.76 -11.98 0.77
N HIS A 5 -16.24 -13.16 0.85
CA HIS A 5 -14.89 -13.32 1.31
C HIS A 5 -13.99 -13.54 0.12
N THR A 6 -13.01 -12.71 -0.05
CA THR A 6 -12.08 -12.87 -1.14
C THR A 6 -10.96 -13.79 -0.71
N ALA A 7 -10.27 -14.32 -1.68
CA ALA A 7 -9.12 -15.15 -1.38
C ALA A 7 -8.02 -14.35 -0.72
N HIS A 8 -8.05 -13.05 -0.88
CA HIS A 8 -7.01 -12.19 -0.32
C HIS A 8 -7.37 -11.64 1.04
N GLY A 9 -8.60 -11.92 1.49
CA GLY A 9 -9.04 -11.37 2.74
C GLY A 9 -9.43 -9.92 2.60
N ASP A 10 -9.91 -9.36 3.68
CA ASP A 10 -10.35 -7.99 3.70
C ASP A 10 -9.23 -7.08 4.13
N LEU A 11 -9.27 -5.87 3.64
CA LEU A 11 -8.30 -4.88 4.03
C LEU A 11 -8.73 -4.22 5.34
N THR A 12 -7.76 -3.96 6.20
CA THR A 12 -8.02 -3.13 7.36
C THR A 12 -8.18 -1.69 6.91
N PRO A 13 -8.74 -0.82 7.76
CA PRO A 13 -8.86 0.59 7.39
C PRO A 13 -7.54 1.23 6.99
N THR A 14 -6.45 0.91 7.68
CA THR A 14 -5.16 1.47 7.34
C THR A 14 -4.65 0.92 6.01
N GLU A 15 -4.82 -0.37 5.78
CA GLU A 15 -4.44 -0.97 4.51
C GLU A 15 -5.23 -0.34 3.37
N PHE A 16 -6.52 -0.13 3.58
CA PHE A 16 -7.35 0.50 2.57
C PHE A 16 -6.90 1.93 2.29
N ALA A 17 -6.59 2.68 3.34
CA ALA A 17 -6.14 4.06 3.16
C ALA A 17 -4.84 4.10 2.36
N LEU A 18 -3.92 3.17 2.65
CA LEU A 18 -2.67 3.11 1.92
C LEU A 18 -2.91 2.75 0.46
N LEU A 19 -3.73 1.74 0.22
CA LEU A 19 -4.03 1.35 -1.14
C LEU A 19 -4.70 2.48 -1.91
N ARG A 20 -5.64 3.15 -1.28
CA ARG A 20 -6.32 4.26 -1.92
C ARG A 20 -5.34 5.35 -2.34
N GLU A 21 -4.42 5.68 -1.45
CA GLU A 21 -3.44 6.72 -1.78
C GLU A 21 -2.57 6.30 -2.96
N LEU A 22 -2.19 5.04 -2.99
CA LEU A 22 -1.40 4.52 -4.11
C LEU A 22 -2.19 4.55 -5.42
N VAL A 23 -3.44 4.15 -5.37
CA VAL A 23 -4.26 4.03 -6.58
C VAL A 23 -4.60 5.40 -7.17
N ILE A 24 -4.99 6.35 -6.34
CA ILE A 24 -5.34 7.68 -6.88
C ILE A 24 -4.12 8.39 -7.43
N ASN A 25 -2.92 7.95 -7.06
CA ASN A 25 -1.68 8.51 -7.59
C ASN A 25 -0.94 7.50 -8.46
N ARG A 26 -1.66 6.56 -9.04
CA ARG A 26 -0.98 5.49 -9.78
C ARG A 26 -0.07 6.06 -10.84
N GLY A 27 1.03 5.36 -11.04
CA GLY A 27 2.03 5.82 -11.98
C GLY A 27 3.04 6.78 -11.40
N LYS A 28 2.75 7.34 -10.22
CA LYS A 28 3.64 8.30 -9.60
C LYS A 28 4.39 7.66 -8.45
N LEU A 29 5.62 8.08 -8.27
CA LEU A 29 6.40 7.65 -7.12
C LEU A 29 5.92 8.41 -5.89
N LEU A 30 5.51 7.66 -4.87
CA LEU A 30 5.11 8.25 -3.59
C LEU A 30 6.18 7.94 -2.56
N THR A 31 6.71 8.99 -1.94
CA THR A 31 7.77 8.82 -0.96
C THR A 31 7.23 8.23 0.33
N HIS A 32 8.12 7.70 1.13
CA HIS A 32 7.73 7.21 2.46
C HIS A 32 7.09 8.32 3.27
N ALA A 33 7.70 9.51 3.26
CA ALA A 33 7.17 10.62 4.04
C ALA A 33 5.78 11.01 3.58
N HIS A 34 5.55 11.02 2.28
CA HIS A 34 4.24 11.34 1.73
C HIS A 34 3.20 10.33 2.22
N LEU A 35 3.51 9.06 2.10
CA LEU A 35 2.58 8.01 2.50
C LEU A 35 2.32 8.05 4.00
N LEU A 36 3.36 8.28 4.79
CA LEU A 36 3.18 8.35 6.23
C LEU A 36 2.25 9.50 6.60
N ARG A 37 2.47 10.66 6.01
CA ARG A 37 1.65 11.81 6.34
C ARG A 37 0.20 11.63 5.89
N ARG A 38 0.01 11.07 4.71
CA ARG A 38 -1.34 10.92 4.16
C ARG A 38 -2.13 9.81 4.83
N VAL A 39 -1.45 8.76 5.23
CA VAL A 39 -2.14 7.59 5.77
C VAL A 39 -2.13 7.60 7.30
N TRP A 40 -1.00 7.92 7.91
CA TRP A 40 -0.87 7.90 9.37
C TRP A 40 -1.00 9.27 10.01
N GLY A 41 -0.66 10.33 9.29
CA GLY A 41 -0.83 11.66 9.80
C GLY A 41 0.48 12.27 10.26
N ARG A 42 0.37 13.44 10.85
CA ARG A 42 1.55 14.15 11.32
C ARG A 42 2.21 13.41 12.45
N GLY A 43 3.49 13.57 12.56
CA GLY A 43 4.23 12.96 13.64
C GLY A 43 4.79 11.60 13.31
N TYR A 44 4.47 11.07 12.13
CA TYR A 44 4.93 9.74 11.74
C TYR A 44 5.96 9.76 10.64
N GLN A 45 6.52 10.91 10.32
CA GLN A 45 7.35 11.06 9.12
C GLN A 45 8.60 10.19 9.12
N THR A 46 9.05 9.75 10.29
CA THR A 46 10.23 8.91 10.37
C THR A 46 9.92 7.44 10.56
N GLU A 47 8.65 7.08 10.55
CA GLU A 47 8.23 5.70 10.81
C GLU A 47 8.12 4.92 9.52
N THR A 48 9.20 4.88 8.75
CA THR A 48 9.17 4.24 7.45
C THR A 48 8.87 2.76 7.53
N GLU A 49 9.14 2.14 8.67
CA GLU A 49 8.85 0.73 8.82
C GLU A 49 7.35 0.45 8.76
N TYR A 50 6.52 1.38 9.19
CA TYR A 50 5.08 1.22 9.06
C TYR A 50 4.70 1.02 7.60
N VAL A 51 5.25 1.86 6.73
CA VAL A 51 4.94 1.76 5.31
C VAL A 51 5.37 0.40 4.78
N ARG A 52 6.57 -0.03 5.14
CA ARG A 52 7.09 -1.32 4.66
C ARG A 52 6.20 -2.48 5.06
N VAL A 53 5.80 -2.49 6.33
CA VAL A 53 4.96 -3.58 6.83
C VAL A 53 3.62 -3.59 6.11
N TYR A 54 3.02 -2.42 5.94
CA TYR A 54 1.70 -2.37 5.33
C TYR A 54 1.75 -2.62 3.83
N VAL A 55 2.81 -2.22 3.15
CA VAL A 55 2.98 -2.59 1.75
C VAL A 55 3.11 -4.10 1.62
N ARG A 56 3.86 -4.72 2.52
CA ARG A 56 3.99 -6.17 2.50
C ARG A 56 2.63 -6.85 2.67
N ARG A 57 1.82 -6.33 3.59
CA ARG A 57 0.49 -6.88 3.80
C ARG A 57 -0.41 -6.71 2.58
N LEU A 58 -0.34 -5.53 1.96
CA LEU A 58 -1.12 -5.31 0.74
C LEU A 58 -0.70 -6.26 -0.36
N ARG A 59 0.60 -6.43 -0.54
CA ARG A 59 1.08 -7.34 -1.57
C ARG A 59 0.58 -8.75 -1.32
N ALA A 60 0.61 -9.19 -0.07
CA ALA A 60 0.14 -10.52 0.24
C ALA A 60 -1.33 -10.70 -0.07
N LYS A 61 -2.11 -9.64 0.05
CA LYS A 61 -3.54 -9.72 -0.18
C LYS A 61 -3.94 -9.48 -1.63
N LEU A 62 -3.15 -8.71 -2.36
CA LEU A 62 -3.51 -8.30 -3.71
C LEU A 62 -2.72 -9.01 -4.80
N GLU A 63 -1.49 -9.38 -4.52
CA GLU A 63 -0.62 -10.00 -5.52
C GLU A 63 -0.47 -11.46 -5.18
N GLY A 64 -1.26 -12.29 -5.83
CA GLY A 64 -1.15 -13.71 -5.60
C GLY A 64 0.02 -14.32 -6.34
N PRO A 65 0.26 -15.63 -6.10
CA PRO A 65 1.34 -16.32 -6.81
C PRO A 65 1.13 -16.24 -8.32
N GLY A 66 2.17 -15.88 -9.03
CA GLY A 66 2.09 -15.80 -10.47
C GLY A 66 1.46 -14.54 -11.00
N ALA A 67 0.95 -13.67 -10.13
CA ALA A 67 0.37 -12.42 -10.58
C ALA A 67 1.47 -11.39 -10.80
N PRO A 68 1.28 -10.46 -11.75
CA PRO A 68 2.25 -9.39 -11.90
C PRO A 68 2.22 -8.47 -10.71
N PRO A 69 3.33 -7.82 -10.39
CA PRO A 69 3.34 -6.91 -9.26
C PRO A 69 2.47 -5.69 -9.53
N LEU A 70 1.79 -5.22 -8.49
CA LEU A 70 0.99 -4.01 -8.57
C LEU A 70 1.71 -2.84 -7.91
N ILE A 71 2.52 -3.11 -6.91
CA ILE A 71 3.23 -2.09 -6.16
C ILE A 71 4.71 -2.32 -6.34
N LEU A 72 5.38 -1.37 -6.97
CA LEU A 72 6.82 -1.46 -7.17
C LEU A 72 7.54 -0.68 -6.10
N THR A 73 8.64 -1.22 -5.65
CA THR A 73 9.50 -0.55 -4.68
C THR A 73 10.55 0.28 -5.42
N ALA A 74 10.65 1.56 -5.06
CA ALA A 74 11.78 2.38 -5.45
C ALA A 74 12.69 2.43 -4.23
N PRO A 75 13.81 1.70 -4.23
CA PRO A 75 14.61 1.57 -3.02
C PRO A 75 14.98 2.92 -2.43
N ARG A 76 14.79 3.05 -1.13
CA ARG A 76 15.08 4.26 -0.36
C ARG A 76 14.23 5.45 -0.70
N ALA A 77 13.38 5.35 -1.71
CA ALA A 77 12.57 6.49 -2.12
C ALA A 77 11.10 6.29 -1.75
N GLY A 78 10.52 5.16 -2.13
CA GLY A 78 9.11 4.97 -1.86
C GLY A 78 8.53 3.87 -2.72
N TYR A 79 7.29 4.08 -3.15
CA TYR A 79 6.55 3.05 -3.88
C TYR A 79 5.75 3.66 -5.00
N ARG A 80 5.44 2.83 -5.98
CA ARG A 80 4.64 3.26 -7.11
C ARG A 80 3.64 2.17 -7.47
N PHE A 81 2.40 2.56 -7.66
CA PHE A 81 1.35 1.64 -8.07
C PHE A 81 1.30 1.59 -9.59
N VAL A 82 1.33 0.40 -10.16
CA VAL A 82 1.49 0.25 -11.60
C VAL A 82 0.39 -0.56 -12.25
N ALA A 83 -0.71 -0.78 -11.56
CA ALA A 83 -1.82 -1.49 -12.19
C ALA A 83 -2.44 -0.61 -13.27
N GLU A 84 -2.95 -1.26 -14.27
CA GLU A 84 -3.63 -0.55 -15.34
C GLU A 84 -5.08 -0.32 -15.05
#